data_608edae60ebd1a99df91f0f40912d07d
#
_entry.id   608edae60ebd1a99df91f0f40912d07d
#
_cell.length_a   1.000
_cell.length_b   1.000
_cell.length_c   1.000
_cell.angle_alpha   90.00
_cell.angle_beta   90.00
_cell.angle_gamma   90.00
#
_symmetry.space_group_name_H-M   'P 1'
#
loop_
_entity.id
_entity.type
_entity.pdbx_description
1 polymer ?
#
loop_
_entity_poly.entity_id
_entity_poly.type
_entity_poly.pdbx_seq_one_letter_code
_entity_poly.pdbx_strand_id
1 'polypeptide(L)'
;MNALQTLQQRYDLGEARAIYELVLKQRFGLSRTDILLGKDTTLSAKDKEELQIIIDRVAKGEPVQYVLGCEEFCGRTFLVNPNVLIPRPETQLMVELVKQNVAPGNSVLDVGTGSGCIAITLALAGYNVTAIDVSDEALAIAKQNAERLDAEVEFVKADIIQCSIFNFQWSALVSNPPYICESEASTMEKNVLGYEPHLALFVPDDDPLLFYRVIADYGQDHLVDEGHIFFEVNSAYAKQVGELLKQKGYKDTKIVNDQYEKERFVWARKIQD
;
A
#
# COMPACT_ATOMS: atom_id res chain seq x y z
N MET A 1 22.01 -9.21 26.13
CA MET A 1 22.02 -7.87 25.50
C MET A 1 20.63 -7.31 25.66
N ASN A 2 20.44 -6.02 25.92
CA ASN A 2 19.11 -5.41 26.02
C ASN A 2 18.51 -5.33 24.61
N ALA A 3 17.18 -5.47 24.48
CA ALA A 3 16.45 -5.41 23.21
C ALA A 3 16.82 -4.19 22.34
N LEU A 4 16.91 -3.00 22.94
CA LEU A 4 17.37 -1.80 22.24
C LEU A 4 18.82 -1.92 21.72
N GLN A 5 19.73 -2.50 22.51
CA GLN A 5 21.11 -2.71 22.06
C GLN A 5 21.19 -3.70 20.90
N THR A 6 20.30 -4.69 20.86
CA THR A 6 20.20 -5.64 19.74
C THR A 6 19.74 -4.92 18.46
N LEU A 7 18.71 -4.08 18.55
CA LEU A 7 18.23 -3.28 17.40
C LEU A 7 19.28 -2.26 16.92
N GLN A 8 20.04 -1.66 17.83
CA GLN A 8 21.09 -0.68 17.50
C GLN A 8 22.28 -1.27 16.72
N GLN A 9 22.35 -2.59 16.55
CA GLN A 9 23.32 -3.20 15.63
C GLN A 9 23.02 -2.88 14.17
N ARG A 10 21.77 -2.53 13.87
CA ARG A 10 21.30 -2.26 12.51
C ARG A 10 20.69 -0.86 12.33
N TYR A 11 19.97 -0.37 13.31
CA TYR A 11 19.16 0.85 13.28
C TYR A 11 19.80 1.94 14.13
N ASP A 12 19.59 3.21 13.79
CA ASP A 12 19.96 4.28 14.68
C ASP A 12 19.12 4.26 15.98
N LEU A 13 19.49 5.07 16.97
CA LEU A 13 18.81 5.08 18.26
C LEU A 13 17.33 5.48 18.17
N GLY A 14 16.99 6.41 17.27
CA GLY A 14 15.62 6.90 17.10
C GLY A 14 14.74 5.80 16.49
N GLU A 15 15.19 5.19 15.43
CA GLU A 15 14.50 4.10 14.74
C GLU A 15 14.41 2.85 15.63
N ALA A 16 15.48 2.46 16.31
CA ALA A 16 15.48 1.34 17.25
C ALA A 16 14.45 1.52 18.37
N ARG A 17 14.28 2.75 18.89
CA ARG A 17 13.24 3.07 19.86
C ARG A 17 11.85 2.98 19.27
N ALA A 18 11.63 3.53 18.09
CA ALA A 18 10.34 3.49 17.42
C ALA A 18 9.89 2.04 17.15
N ILE A 19 10.81 1.20 16.68
CA ILE A 19 10.56 -0.24 16.49
C ILE A 19 10.22 -0.93 17.82
N TYR A 20 11.00 -0.66 18.86
CA TYR A 20 10.76 -1.24 20.18
C TYR A 20 9.40 -0.85 20.77
N GLU A 21 9.04 0.45 20.70
CA GLU A 21 7.73 0.95 21.13
C GLU A 21 6.59 0.34 20.32
N LEU A 22 6.76 0.19 19.00
CA LEU A 22 5.79 -0.44 18.11
C LEU A 22 5.53 -1.90 18.50
N VAL A 23 6.59 -2.67 18.71
CA VAL A 23 6.48 -4.08 19.14
C VAL A 23 5.77 -4.18 20.49
N LEU A 24 6.15 -3.36 21.47
CA LEU A 24 5.51 -3.38 22.77
C LEU A 24 4.03 -2.99 22.71
N LYS A 25 3.67 -1.99 21.89
CA LYS A 25 2.29 -1.56 21.67
C LYS A 25 1.46 -2.66 21.00
N GLN A 26 1.93 -3.16 19.86
CA GLN A 26 1.11 -4.06 19.03
C GLN A 26 1.05 -5.48 19.58
N ARG A 27 2.15 -6.00 20.14
CA ARG A 27 2.21 -7.38 20.60
C ARG A 27 1.83 -7.55 22.06
N PHE A 28 2.17 -6.58 22.93
CA PHE A 28 1.99 -6.68 24.39
C PHE A 28 0.98 -5.66 24.94
N GLY A 29 0.38 -4.82 24.09
CA GLY A 29 -0.65 -3.86 24.47
C GLY A 29 -0.14 -2.72 25.37
N LEU A 30 1.18 -2.49 25.45
CA LEU A 30 1.76 -1.45 26.27
C LEU A 30 1.68 -0.09 25.57
N SER A 31 1.03 0.87 26.21
CA SER A 31 1.03 2.25 25.75
C SER A 31 2.40 2.90 25.93
N ARG A 32 2.66 4.00 25.21
CA ARG A 32 3.88 4.80 25.43
C ARG A 32 4.06 5.24 26.89
N THR A 33 2.97 5.55 27.59
CA THR A 33 2.99 5.88 29.01
C THR A 33 3.43 4.67 29.84
N ASP A 34 2.94 3.46 29.52
CA ASP A 34 3.34 2.24 30.24
C ASP A 34 4.83 1.95 30.05
N ILE A 35 5.35 2.19 28.86
CA ILE A 35 6.79 2.02 28.54
C ILE A 35 7.63 3.03 29.34
N LEU A 36 7.22 4.30 29.38
CA LEU A 36 7.90 5.34 30.19
C LEU A 36 7.88 5.04 31.69
N LEU A 37 6.84 4.35 32.19
CA LEU A 37 6.74 3.89 33.58
C LEU A 37 7.52 2.59 33.85
N GLY A 38 8.22 2.04 32.83
CA GLY A 38 9.03 0.83 32.96
C GLY A 38 8.23 -0.46 33.04
N LYS A 39 6.96 -0.49 32.59
CA LYS A 39 6.13 -1.69 32.62
C LYS A 39 6.64 -2.81 31.70
N ASP A 40 7.42 -2.47 30.67
CA ASP A 40 8.13 -3.42 29.82
C ASP A 40 9.07 -4.34 30.62
N THR A 41 9.63 -3.84 31.71
CA THR A 41 10.49 -4.62 32.62
C THR A 41 9.71 -5.68 33.39
N THR A 42 8.39 -5.52 33.54
CA THR A 42 7.50 -6.41 34.30
C THR A 42 6.79 -7.46 33.45
N LEU A 43 7.11 -7.55 32.16
CA LEU A 43 6.63 -8.62 31.28
C LEU A 43 6.94 -9.99 31.87
N SER A 44 6.04 -10.96 31.65
CA SER A 44 6.26 -12.35 32.06
C SER A 44 7.52 -12.95 31.40
N ALA A 45 8.04 -14.04 31.94
CA ALA A 45 9.20 -14.70 31.34
C ALA A 45 8.93 -15.15 29.90
N LYS A 46 7.68 -15.65 29.62
CA LYS A 46 7.24 -16.03 28.29
C LYS A 46 7.19 -14.83 27.34
N ASP A 47 6.64 -13.70 27.78
CA ASP A 47 6.53 -12.49 26.95
C ASP A 47 7.93 -11.88 26.65
N LYS A 48 8.86 -11.97 27.61
CA LYS A 48 10.26 -11.55 27.41
C LYS A 48 10.97 -12.43 26.39
N GLU A 49 10.74 -13.74 26.41
CA GLU A 49 11.28 -14.66 25.40
C GLU A 49 10.70 -14.35 24.02
N GLU A 50 9.38 -14.14 23.92
CA GLU A 50 8.72 -13.76 22.68
C GLU A 50 9.22 -12.41 22.16
N LEU A 51 9.35 -11.42 23.02
CA LEU A 51 9.93 -10.11 22.66
C LEU A 51 11.34 -10.27 22.10
N GLN A 52 12.19 -11.10 22.71
CA GLN A 52 13.54 -11.33 22.23
C GLN A 52 13.55 -11.98 20.84
N ILE A 53 12.67 -12.96 20.57
CA ILE A 53 12.52 -13.60 19.25
C ILE A 53 12.14 -12.56 18.19
N ILE A 54 11.17 -11.68 18.48
CA ILE A 54 10.76 -10.60 17.59
C ILE A 54 11.93 -9.67 17.30
N ILE A 55 12.61 -9.19 18.34
CA ILE A 55 13.74 -8.28 18.22
C ILE A 55 14.90 -8.88 17.40
N ASP A 56 15.20 -10.16 17.60
CA ASP A 56 16.27 -10.86 16.87
C ASP A 56 15.94 -10.98 15.37
N ARG A 57 14.67 -11.19 15.01
CA ARG A 57 14.21 -11.21 13.60
C ARG A 57 14.37 -9.84 12.95
N VAL A 58 13.89 -8.80 13.62
CA VAL A 58 13.99 -7.42 13.13
C VAL A 58 15.45 -6.97 13.01
N ALA A 59 16.29 -7.29 13.98
CA ALA A 59 17.73 -6.99 13.94
C ALA A 59 18.46 -7.68 12.77
N LYS A 60 17.94 -8.81 12.27
CA LYS A 60 18.43 -9.47 11.04
C LYS A 60 17.96 -8.80 9.75
N GLY A 61 17.04 -7.81 9.87
CA GLY A 61 16.56 -7.01 8.75
C GLY A 61 15.17 -7.39 8.26
N GLU A 62 14.48 -8.30 8.92
CA GLU A 62 13.08 -8.58 8.57
C GLU A 62 12.20 -7.37 8.96
N PRO A 63 11.32 -6.87 8.05
CA PRO A 63 10.42 -5.78 8.38
C PRO A 63 9.59 -6.08 9.62
N VAL A 64 9.56 -5.12 10.56
CA VAL A 64 8.82 -5.31 11.83
C VAL A 64 7.35 -5.64 11.59
N GLN A 65 6.76 -5.11 10.52
CA GLN A 65 5.38 -5.38 10.11
C GLN A 65 5.16 -6.86 9.77
N TYR A 66 6.09 -7.47 9.05
CA TYR A 66 6.00 -8.91 8.75
C TYR A 66 6.25 -9.77 9.98
N VAL A 67 7.14 -9.33 10.86
CA VAL A 67 7.39 -10.04 12.14
C VAL A 67 6.14 -10.00 13.03
N LEU A 68 5.43 -8.87 13.06
CA LEU A 68 4.19 -8.68 13.80
C LEU A 68 2.96 -9.21 13.05
N GLY A 69 3.07 -9.41 11.73
CA GLY A 69 1.99 -9.88 10.86
C GLY A 69 0.93 -8.82 10.55
N CYS A 70 1.19 -7.54 10.84
CA CYS A 70 0.22 -6.47 10.61
C CYS A 70 0.87 -5.09 10.42
N GLU A 71 0.10 -4.18 9.78
CA GLU A 71 0.40 -2.76 9.63
C GLU A 71 -0.86 -1.92 9.86
N GLU A 72 -0.70 -0.70 10.34
CA GLU A 72 -1.78 0.26 10.55
C GLU A 72 -1.95 1.14 9.30
N PHE A 73 -3.18 1.20 8.75
CA PHE A 73 -3.51 2.02 7.60
C PHE A 73 -4.89 2.67 7.80
N CYS A 74 -4.98 4.00 7.63
CA CYS A 74 -6.22 4.76 7.85
C CYS A 74 -6.91 4.44 9.18
N GLY A 75 -6.13 4.28 10.28
CA GLY A 75 -6.63 3.99 11.62
C GLY A 75 -7.17 2.56 11.81
N ARG A 76 -6.86 1.64 10.90
CA ARG A 76 -7.23 0.22 10.96
C ARG A 76 -6.01 -0.67 10.84
N THR A 77 -6.05 -1.83 11.47
CA THR A 77 -4.96 -2.81 11.41
C THR A 77 -5.22 -3.80 10.28
N PHE A 78 -4.31 -3.86 9.31
CA PHE A 78 -4.31 -4.80 8.19
C PHE A 78 -3.30 -5.91 8.43
N LEU A 79 -3.68 -7.16 8.14
CA LEU A 79 -2.73 -8.26 8.08
C LEU A 79 -1.80 -8.07 6.89
N VAL A 80 -0.52 -8.36 7.13
CA VAL A 80 0.51 -8.35 6.10
C VAL A 80 1.45 -9.54 6.28
N ASN A 81 2.00 -10.02 5.18
CA ASN A 81 3.06 -11.02 5.14
C ASN A 81 3.90 -10.81 3.87
N PRO A 82 4.97 -11.59 3.62
CA PRO A 82 5.82 -11.42 2.44
C PRO A 82 5.14 -11.56 1.05
N ASN A 83 3.86 -11.86 0.99
CA ASN A 83 3.10 -11.94 -0.27
C ASN A 83 2.42 -10.61 -0.66
N VAL A 84 2.45 -9.60 0.20
CA VAL A 84 1.83 -8.29 -0.06
C VAL A 84 2.77 -7.16 0.29
N LEU A 85 2.71 -6.07 -0.46
CA LEU A 85 3.40 -4.84 -0.10
C LEU A 85 2.90 -4.35 1.26
N ILE A 86 3.81 -3.93 2.14
CA ILE A 86 3.43 -3.28 3.40
C ILE A 86 2.74 -1.94 3.07
N PRO A 87 1.51 -1.69 3.51
CA PRO A 87 0.83 -0.41 3.28
C PRO A 87 1.69 0.79 3.71
N ARG A 88 1.84 1.77 2.82
CA ARG A 88 2.65 2.95 3.09
C ARG A 88 1.80 4.09 3.64
N PRO A 89 2.33 4.91 4.56
CA PRO A 89 1.60 6.06 5.09
C PRO A 89 1.17 7.05 3.99
N GLU A 90 1.99 7.24 2.96
CA GLU A 90 1.70 8.11 1.83
C GLU A 90 0.43 7.68 1.08
N THR A 91 0.24 6.38 0.89
CA THR A 91 -0.92 5.82 0.17
C THR A 91 -2.27 6.21 0.81
N GLN A 92 -2.30 6.61 2.09
CA GLN A 92 -3.51 7.13 2.74
C GLN A 92 -4.04 8.39 2.04
N LEU A 93 -3.14 9.22 1.50
CA LEU A 93 -3.54 10.42 0.76
C LEU A 93 -4.30 10.07 -0.53
N MET A 94 -3.97 8.95 -1.18
CA MET A 94 -4.72 8.50 -2.37
C MET A 94 -6.17 8.18 -2.02
N VAL A 95 -6.43 7.53 -0.88
CA VAL A 95 -7.80 7.31 -0.38
C VAL A 95 -8.53 8.63 -0.17
N GLU A 96 -7.87 9.62 0.42
CA GLU A 96 -8.47 10.95 0.63
C GLU A 96 -8.73 11.68 -0.70
N LEU A 97 -7.85 11.56 -1.69
CA LEU A 97 -8.06 12.11 -3.04
C LEU A 97 -9.30 11.50 -3.71
N VAL A 98 -9.50 10.18 -3.59
CA VAL A 98 -10.71 9.52 -4.09
C VAL A 98 -11.95 10.10 -3.40
N LYS A 99 -11.95 10.18 -2.06
CA LYS A 99 -13.10 10.69 -1.27
C LYS A 99 -13.44 12.15 -1.57
N GLN A 100 -12.47 12.96 -1.96
CA GLN A 100 -12.67 14.38 -2.32
C GLN A 100 -13.25 14.56 -3.73
N ASN A 101 -13.06 13.62 -4.63
CA ASN A 101 -13.42 13.77 -6.05
C ASN A 101 -14.54 12.82 -6.50
N VAL A 102 -14.81 11.76 -5.77
CA VAL A 102 -15.82 10.75 -6.09
C VAL A 102 -16.79 10.62 -4.91
N ALA A 103 -18.08 10.69 -5.16
CA ALA A 103 -19.08 10.56 -4.09
C ALA A 103 -19.22 9.10 -3.61
N PRO A 104 -19.51 8.85 -2.32
CA PRO A 104 -19.89 7.52 -1.84
C PRO A 104 -21.05 6.92 -2.65
N GLY A 105 -21.13 5.59 -2.68
CA GLY A 105 -22.10 4.84 -3.51
C GLY A 105 -21.64 4.58 -4.93
N ASN A 106 -20.60 5.27 -5.40
CA ASN A 106 -20.03 5.05 -6.73
C ASN A 106 -19.17 3.77 -6.78
N SER A 107 -19.01 3.24 -8.01
CA SER A 107 -18.18 2.05 -8.27
C SER A 107 -16.71 2.41 -8.41
N VAL A 108 -15.84 1.66 -7.72
CA VAL A 108 -14.39 1.83 -7.75
C VAL A 108 -13.72 0.50 -8.08
N LEU A 109 -12.78 0.51 -9.02
CA LEU A 109 -11.87 -0.60 -9.26
C LEU A 109 -10.50 -0.30 -8.67
N ASP A 110 -10.04 -1.12 -7.73
CA ASP A 110 -8.68 -1.09 -7.17
C ASP A 110 -7.80 -2.10 -7.91
N VAL A 111 -6.78 -1.61 -8.62
CA VAL A 111 -5.90 -2.42 -9.46
C VAL A 111 -4.57 -2.68 -8.77
N GLY A 112 -4.24 -3.96 -8.54
CA GLY A 112 -3.08 -4.36 -7.74
C GLY A 112 -3.32 -4.16 -6.25
N THR A 113 -4.42 -4.75 -5.74
CA THR A 113 -4.93 -4.44 -4.39
C THR A 113 -4.00 -4.86 -3.24
N GLY A 114 -3.10 -5.83 -3.46
CA GLY A 114 -2.16 -6.30 -2.45
C GLY A 114 -2.85 -6.77 -1.16
N SER A 115 -2.61 -6.08 -0.06
CA SER A 115 -3.26 -6.36 1.24
C SER A 115 -4.76 -5.97 1.29
N GLY A 116 -5.28 -5.32 0.27
CA GLY A 116 -6.64 -4.76 0.24
C GLY A 116 -6.79 -3.43 0.96
N CYS A 117 -5.70 -2.77 1.38
CA CYS A 117 -5.77 -1.60 2.25
C CYS A 117 -6.53 -0.42 1.62
N ILE A 118 -6.37 -0.16 0.31
CA ILE A 118 -7.11 0.88 -0.42
C ILE A 118 -8.57 0.45 -0.59
N ALA A 119 -8.80 -0.73 -1.19
CA ALA A 119 -10.13 -1.26 -1.49
C ALA A 119 -11.02 -1.31 -0.26
N ILE A 120 -10.53 -1.93 0.83
CA ILE A 120 -11.28 -2.09 2.07
C ILE A 120 -11.57 -0.74 2.73
N THR A 121 -10.60 0.19 2.72
CA THR A 121 -10.80 1.52 3.30
C THR A 121 -11.87 2.31 2.53
N LEU A 122 -11.91 2.19 1.20
CA LEU A 122 -12.94 2.80 0.37
C LEU A 122 -14.30 2.13 0.56
N ALA A 123 -14.36 0.78 0.64
CA ALA A 123 -15.61 0.07 0.89
C ALA A 123 -16.24 0.49 2.23
N LEU A 124 -15.44 0.60 3.29
CA LEU A 124 -15.88 1.09 4.60
C LEU A 124 -16.25 2.58 4.60
N ALA A 125 -15.85 3.32 3.58
CA ALA A 125 -16.29 4.70 3.34
C ALA A 125 -17.54 4.80 2.46
N GLY A 126 -18.16 3.65 2.11
CA GLY A 126 -19.44 3.57 1.41
C GLY A 126 -19.34 3.50 -0.12
N TYR A 127 -18.19 3.12 -0.67
CA TYR A 127 -18.04 2.85 -2.11
C TYR A 127 -18.34 1.39 -2.45
N ASN A 128 -18.80 1.15 -3.67
CA ASN A 128 -18.95 -0.20 -4.22
C ASN A 128 -17.61 -0.60 -4.86
N VAL A 129 -16.82 -1.43 -4.17
CA VAL A 129 -15.44 -1.70 -4.56
C VAL A 129 -15.27 -3.11 -5.11
N THR A 130 -14.70 -3.18 -6.32
CA THR A 130 -14.07 -4.40 -6.85
C THR A 130 -12.56 -4.21 -6.80
N ALA A 131 -11.83 -5.22 -6.37
CA ALA A 131 -10.39 -5.20 -6.23
C ALA A 131 -9.76 -6.37 -6.98
N ILE A 132 -8.77 -6.07 -7.80
CA ILE A 132 -8.07 -7.09 -8.58
C ILE A 132 -6.60 -7.20 -8.18
N ASP A 133 -6.09 -8.43 -8.26
CA ASP A 133 -4.66 -8.72 -8.14
C ASP A 133 -4.34 -9.96 -9.00
N VAL A 134 -3.11 -10.06 -9.45
CA VAL A 134 -2.61 -11.23 -10.19
C VAL A 134 -2.22 -12.37 -9.25
N SER A 135 -1.90 -12.06 -7.98
CA SER A 135 -1.47 -12.99 -6.95
C SER A 135 -2.65 -13.55 -6.16
N ASP A 136 -2.80 -14.87 -6.17
CA ASP A 136 -3.77 -15.57 -5.30
C ASP A 136 -3.44 -15.38 -3.81
N GLU A 137 -2.15 -15.32 -3.48
CA GLU A 137 -1.66 -15.13 -2.12
C GLU A 137 -2.00 -13.74 -1.59
N ALA A 138 -1.87 -12.71 -2.43
CA ALA A 138 -2.27 -11.34 -2.09
C ALA A 138 -3.79 -11.27 -1.87
N LEU A 139 -4.57 -11.83 -2.78
CA LEU A 139 -6.03 -11.88 -2.65
C LEU A 139 -6.49 -12.64 -1.40
N ALA A 140 -5.76 -13.68 -1.00
CA ALA A 140 -6.07 -14.41 0.23
C ALA A 140 -5.90 -13.50 1.48
N ILE A 141 -4.84 -12.69 1.53
CA ILE A 141 -4.64 -11.71 2.61
C ILE A 141 -5.69 -10.60 2.55
N ALA A 142 -5.99 -10.06 1.37
CA ALA A 142 -7.01 -9.03 1.20
C ALA A 142 -8.39 -9.50 1.67
N LYS A 143 -8.79 -10.73 1.33
CA LYS A 143 -10.04 -11.35 1.80
C LYS A 143 -10.09 -11.52 3.32
N GLN A 144 -8.99 -11.98 3.94
CA GLN A 144 -8.88 -12.07 5.40
C GLN A 144 -9.00 -10.69 6.07
N ASN A 145 -8.41 -9.66 5.48
CA ASN A 145 -8.52 -8.30 5.96
C ASN A 145 -9.96 -7.77 5.85
N ALA A 146 -10.63 -8.01 4.72
CA ALA A 146 -12.02 -7.60 4.51
C ALA A 146 -12.95 -8.28 5.52
N GLU A 147 -12.81 -9.59 5.73
CA GLU A 147 -13.58 -10.34 6.73
C GLU A 147 -13.36 -9.80 8.15
N ARG A 148 -12.12 -9.57 8.54
CA ARG A 148 -11.79 -9.04 9.88
C ARG A 148 -12.30 -7.62 10.13
N LEU A 149 -12.41 -6.81 9.08
CA LEU A 149 -12.84 -5.41 9.16
C LEU A 149 -14.31 -5.22 8.81
N ASP A 150 -15.04 -6.31 8.54
CA ASP A 150 -16.46 -6.31 8.14
C ASP A 150 -16.70 -5.40 6.92
N ALA A 151 -15.84 -5.54 5.89
CA ALA A 151 -15.88 -4.76 4.67
C ALA A 151 -16.36 -5.62 3.49
N GLU A 152 -17.33 -5.12 2.73
CA GLU A 152 -17.83 -5.77 1.51
C GLU A 152 -16.99 -5.30 0.30
N VAL A 153 -16.13 -6.17 -0.22
CA VAL A 153 -15.30 -5.96 -1.41
C VAL A 153 -15.36 -7.18 -2.30
N GLU A 154 -15.58 -6.97 -3.59
CA GLU A 154 -15.48 -8.03 -4.60
C GLU A 154 -14.01 -8.23 -5.00
N PHE A 155 -13.42 -9.37 -4.64
CA PHE A 155 -12.03 -9.70 -4.99
C PHE A 155 -11.97 -10.65 -6.17
N VAL A 156 -11.27 -10.23 -7.25
CA VAL A 156 -11.16 -10.99 -8.49
C VAL A 156 -9.68 -11.18 -8.85
N LYS A 157 -9.30 -12.41 -9.16
CA LYS A 157 -8.00 -12.68 -9.75
C LYS A 157 -7.98 -12.22 -11.20
N ALA A 158 -7.17 -11.22 -11.50
CA ALA A 158 -7.03 -10.70 -12.85
C ALA A 158 -5.65 -10.06 -13.07
N ASP A 159 -5.11 -10.24 -14.26
CA ASP A 159 -3.95 -9.50 -14.74
C ASP A 159 -4.43 -8.33 -15.59
N ILE A 160 -4.19 -7.11 -15.13
CA ILE A 160 -4.63 -5.89 -15.85
C ILE A 160 -4.00 -5.78 -17.25
N ILE A 161 -2.82 -6.39 -17.46
CA ILE A 161 -2.13 -6.39 -18.77
C ILE A 161 -2.91 -7.23 -19.78
N GLN A 162 -3.61 -8.27 -19.31
CA GLN A 162 -4.37 -9.20 -20.15
C GLN A 162 -5.90 -9.01 -20.02
N CYS A 163 -6.32 -7.97 -19.28
CA CYS A 163 -7.70 -7.86 -18.81
C CYS A 163 -8.64 -7.37 -19.92
N SER A 164 -9.44 -8.29 -20.44
CA SER A 164 -10.67 -8.00 -21.18
C SER A 164 -11.92 -8.47 -20.41
N ILE A 165 -11.83 -8.57 -19.08
CA ILE A 165 -12.69 -9.45 -18.26
C ILE A 165 -14.01 -8.77 -17.87
N PHE A 166 -14.03 -7.44 -17.73
CA PHE A 166 -15.22 -6.78 -17.22
C PHE A 166 -15.96 -6.02 -18.31
N ASN A 167 -17.20 -6.41 -18.54
CA ASN A 167 -18.18 -5.59 -19.30
C ASN A 167 -18.92 -4.68 -18.32
N PHE A 168 -18.16 -3.88 -17.56
CA PHE A 168 -18.67 -2.99 -16.54
C PHE A 168 -18.02 -1.62 -16.66
N GLN A 169 -18.73 -0.56 -16.24
CA GLN A 169 -18.19 0.80 -16.20
C GLN A 169 -17.98 1.26 -14.76
N TRP A 170 -16.82 1.86 -14.51
CA TRP A 170 -16.39 2.32 -13.20
C TRP A 170 -16.53 3.85 -13.09
N SER A 171 -16.87 4.32 -11.91
CA SER A 171 -16.79 5.75 -11.59
C SER A 171 -15.35 6.18 -11.26
N ALA A 172 -14.54 5.25 -10.75
CA ALA A 172 -13.12 5.51 -10.54
C ALA A 172 -12.26 4.26 -10.71
N LEU A 173 -11.04 4.46 -11.19
CA LEU A 173 -9.93 3.51 -11.14
C LEU A 173 -8.89 4.03 -10.16
N VAL A 174 -8.40 3.16 -9.28
CA VAL A 174 -7.37 3.47 -8.29
C VAL A 174 -6.27 2.44 -8.40
N SER A 175 -5.01 2.86 -8.37
CA SER A 175 -3.89 1.92 -8.36
C SER A 175 -2.64 2.50 -7.70
N ASN A 176 -2.00 1.68 -6.88
CA ASN A 176 -0.60 1.82 -6.51
C ASN A 176 0.18 0.67 -7.21
N PRO A 177 0.47 0.80 -8.50
CA PRO A 177 1.08 -0.28 -9.27
C PRO A 177 2.58 -0.36 -8.99
N PRO A 178 3.26 -1.45 -9.36
CA PRO A 178 4.72 -1.48 -9.36
C PRO A 178 5.29 -0.33 -10.20
N TYR A 179 6.27 0.40 -9.63
CA TYR A 179 6.81 1.60 -10.28
C TYR A 179 8.32 1.79 -10.09
N ILE A 180 9.02 0.84 -9.49
CA ILE A 180 10.47 0.90 -9.29
C ILE A 180 11.14 0.19 -10.46
N CYS A 181 12.03 0.88 -11.17
CA CYS A 181 12.81 0.24 -12.22
C CYS A 181 13.80 -0.77 -11.62
N GLU A 182 14.08 -1.88 -12.31
CA GLU A 182 15.01 -2.91 -11.84
C GLU A 182 16.40 -2.34 -11.54
N SER A 183 16.86 -1.34 -12.32
CA SER A 183 18.12 -0.63 -12.11
C SER A 183 18.17 0.17 -10.81
N GLU A 184 17.01 0.57 -10.25
CA GLU A 184 16.93 1.29 -8.97
C GLU A 184 17.12 0.37 -7.75
N ALA A 185 17.06 -0.96 -7.92
CA ALA A 185 17.16 -1.94 -6.84
C ALA A 185 18.42 -1.74 -5.96
N SER A 186 19.53 -1.34 -6.56
CA SER A 186 20.80 -1.11 -5.84
C SER A 186 20.75 0.05 -4.84
N THR A 187 19.79 0.96 -4.98
CA THR A 187 19.61 2.15 -4.12
C THR A 187 18.55 1.94 -3.04
N MET A 188 17.81 0.83 -3.11
CA MET A 188 16.74 0.51 -2.18
C MET A 188 17.27 0.00 -0.84
N GLU A 189 16.47 0.16 0.19
CA GLU A 189 16.74 -0.45 1.49
C GLU A 189 16.74 -1.98 1.38
N LYS A 190 17.74 -2.60 2.01
CA LYS A 190 17.95 -4.06 1.94
C LYS A 190 16.79 -4.88 2.51
N ASN A 191 16.04 -4.34 3.48
CA ASN A 191 14.85 -4.97 4.04
C ASN A 191 13.70 -5.00 3.02
N VAL A 192 13.46 -3.92 2.27
CA VAL A 192 12.45 -3.89 1.19
C VAL A 192 12.83 -4.90 0.12
N LEU A 193 14.05 -4.78 -0.41
CA LEU A 193 14.53 -5.66 -1.49
C LEU A 193 14.55 -7.16 -1.12
N GLY A 194 14.84 -7.47 0.15
CA GLY A 194 15.02 -8.85 0.61
C GLY A 194 13.75 -9.54 1.09
N TYR A 195 12.70 -8.82 1.38
CA TYR A 195 11.51 -9.37 2.03
C TYR A 195 10.19 -9.04 1.35
N GLU A 196 10.07 -7.87 0.70
CA GLU A 196 8.82 -7.51 0.04
C GLU A 196 8.71 -8.14 -1.36
N PRO A 197 7.49 -8.46 -1.84
CA PRO A 197 7.33 -9.21 -3.09
C PRO A 197 7.79 -8.38 -4.29
N HIS A 198 8.72 -8.90 -5.06
CA HIS A 198 9.28 -8.23 -6.25
C HIS A 198 8.19 -7.86 -7.26
N LEU A 199 7.15 -8.70 -7.38
CA LEU A 199 6.00 -8.45 -8.24
C LEU A 199 5.26 -7.14 -7.91
N ALA A 200 5.28 -6.73 -6.64
CA ALA A 200 4.63 -5.49 -6.19
C ALA A 200 5.56 -4.26 -6.26
N LEU A 201 6.84 -4.46 -6.56
CA LEU A 201 7.84 -3.39 -6.55
C LEU A 201 8.28 -2.98 -7.95
N PHE A 202 8.62 -3.97 -8.80
CA PHE A 202 9.41 -3.72 -10.00
C PHE A 202 8.62 -3.64 -11.28
N VAL A 203 9.11 -2.76 -12.15
CA VAL A 203 8.69 -2.58 -13.53
C VAL A 203 9.95 -2.65 -14.42
N PRO A 204 9.84 -3.11 -15.70
CA PRO A 204 10.99 -3.16 -16.61
C PRO A 204 11.62 -1.78 -16.82
N ASP A 205 12.95 -1.73 -16.89
CA ASP A 205 13.71 -0.47 -17.09
C ASP A 205 13.39 0.22 -18.42
N ASP A 206 13.07 -0.55 -19.45
CA ASP A 206 12.73 -0.04 -20.77
C ASP A 206 11.28 0.46 -20.87
N ASP A 207 10.45 0.18 -19.87
CA ASP A 207 9.06 0.65 -19.83
C ASP A 207 8.57 1.01 -18.42
N PRO A 208 9.10 2.06 -17.80
CA PRO A 208 8.71 2.47 -16.45
C PRO A 208 7.24 2.93 -16.33
N LEU A 209 6.57 3.18 -17.46
CA LEU A 209 5.18 3.62 -17.49
C LEU A 209 4.19 2.49 -17.85
N LEU A 210 4.62 1.26 -17.91
CA LEU A 210 3.85 0.10 -18.36
C LEU A 210 2.45 0.04 -17.73
N PHE A 211 2.39 -0.04 -16.41
CA PHE A 211 1.11 -0.20 -15.70
C PHE A 211 0.22 1.03 -15.83
N TYR A 212 0.78 2.23 -15.77
CA TYR A 212 0.01 3.47 -15.96
C TYR A 212 -0.63 3.53 -17.34
N ARG A 213 0.10 3.12 -18.37
CA ARG A 213 -0.40 3.09 -19.75
C ARG A 213 -1.53 2.08 -19.91
N VAL A 214 -1.34 0.86 -19.40
CA VAL A 214 -2.32 -0.22 -19.51
C VAL A 214 -3.60 0.13 -18.74
N ILE A 215 -3.49 0.63 -17.51
CA ILE A 215 -4.64 1.01 -16.70
C ILE A 215 -5.36 2.22 -17.31
N ALA A 216 -4.61 3.16 -17.90
CA ALA A 216 -5.21 4.31 -18.58
C ALA A 216 -5.93 3.89 -19.88
N ASP A 217 -5.41 2.93 -20.64
CA ASP A 217 -6.12 2.38 -21.80
C ASP A 217 -7.41 1.67 -21.37
N TYR A 218 -7.32 0.81 -20.36
CA TYR A 218 -8.50 0.16 -19.79
C TYR A 218 -9.54 1.19 -19.34
N GLY A 219 -9.11 2.28 -18.71
CA GLY A 219 -10.00 3.35 -18.25
C GLY A 219 -10.72 4.08 -19.39
N GLN A 220 -10.12 4.21 -20.59
CA GLN A 220 -10.80 4.81 -21.74
C GLN A 220 -12.06 4.00 -22.14
N ASP A 221 -12.00 2.69 -22.04
CA ASP A 221 -13.12 1.83 -22.40
C ASP A 221 -14.12 1.62 -21.25
N HIS A 222 -13.64 1.69 -20.00
CA HIS A 222 -14.37 1.20 -18.82
C HIS A 222 -14.66 2.26 -17.73
N LEU A 223 -14.20 3.49 -17.85
CA LEU A 223 -14.69 4.58 -17.00
C LEU A 223 -15.99 5.17 -17.59
N VAL A 224 -16.91 5.52 -16.71
CA VAL A 224 -18.06 6.36 -17.09
C VAL A 224 -17.57 7.73 -17.57
N ASP A 225 -18.45 8.50 -18.23
CA ASP A 225 -18.19 9.92 -18.47
C ASP A 225 -18.02 10.65 -17.13
N GLU A 226 -17.05 11.58 -17.06
CA GLU A 226 -16.58 12.23 -15.84
C GLU A 226 -15.95 11.29 -14.79
N GLY A 227 -15.70 10.01 -15.14
CA GLY A 227 -15.02 9.06 -14.28
C GLY A 227 -13.55 9.44 -14.02
N HIS A 228 -13.03 9.03 -12.91
CA HIS A 228 -11.70 9.42 -12.43
C HIS A 228 -10.68 8.28 -12.48
N ILE A 229 -9.42 8.62 -12.70
CA ILE A 229 -8.29 7.72 -12.56
C ILE A 229 -7.28 8.28 -11.55
N PHE A 230 -6.82 7.47 -10.59
CA PHE A 230 -5.89 7.85 -9.54
C PHE A 230 -4.72 6.89 -9.51
N PHE A 231 -3.52 7.44 -9.52
CA PHE A 231 -2.27 6.68 -9.43
C PHE A 231 -1.39 7.17 -8.30
N GLU A 232 -0.81 6.25 -7.53
CA GLU A 232 0.44 6.49 -6.84
C GLU A 232 1.59 6.29 -7.83
N VAL A 233 2.62 7.15 -7.79
CA VAL A 233 3.67 7.17 -8.80
C VAL A 233 5.07 7.28 -8.18
N ASN A 234 6.07 6.75 -8.88
CA ASN A 234 7.44 7.16 -8.65
C ASN A 234 7.58 8.65 -8.98
N SER A 235 8.10 9.43 -8.04
CA SER A 235 8.23 10.88 -8.20
C SER A 235 9.09 11.29 -9.41
N ALA A 236 10.02 10.43 -9.84
CA ALA A 236 10.82 10.64 -11.04
C ALA A 236 9.98 10.65 -12.33
N TYR A 237 8.83 9.97 -12.32
CA TYR A 237 7.98 9.80 -13.50
C TYR A 237 6.62 10.52 -13.41
N ALA A 238 6.33 11.24 -12.33
CA ALA A 238 5.03 11.89 -12.11
C ALA A 238 4.58 12.77 -13.28
N LYS A 239 5.48 13.59 -13.82
CA LYS A 239 5.20 14.45 -14.98
C LYS A 239 4.93 13.65 -16.25
N GLN A 240 5.67 12.56 -16.46
CA GLN A 240 5.50 11.68 -17.62
C GLN A 240 4.17 10.93 -17.56
N VAL A 241 3.74 10.48 -16.35
CA VAL A 241 2.41 9.88 -16.14
C VAL A 241 1.32 10.92 -16.41
N GLY A 242 1.50 12.16 -15.95
CA GLY A 242 0.56 13.24 -16.23
C GLY A 242 0.41 13.54 -17.72
N GLU A 243 1.53 13.58 -18.47
CA GLU A 243 1.50 13.78 -19.93
C GLU A 243 0.90 12.55 -20.66
N LEU A 244 1.19 11.33 -20.18
CA LEU A 244 0.58 10.11 -20.71
C LEU A 244 -0.96 10.18 -20.62
N LEU A 245 -1.51 10.58 -19.47
CA LEU A 245 -2.96 10.72 -19.30
C LEU A 245 -3.55 11.77 -20.25
N LYS A 246 -2.90 12.92 -20.42
CA LYS A 246 -3.33 13.96 -21.37
C LYS A 246 -3.33 13.45 -22.81
N GLN A 247 -2.26 12.75 -23.22
CA GLN A 247 -2.15 12.16 -24.57
C GLN A 247 -3.25 11.13 -24.85
N LYS A 248 -3.70 10.41 -23.80
CA LYS A 248 -4.81 9.46 -23.89
C LYS A 248 -6.19 10.14 -23.80
N GLY A 249 -6.26 11.47 -23.76
CA GLY A 249 -7.53 12.20 -23.78
C GLY A 249 -8.11 12.52 -22.40
N TYR A 250 -7.48 12.10 -21.31
CA TYR A 250 -7.91 12.52 -19.98
C TYR A 250 -7.75 14.03 -19.79
N LYS A 251 -8.68 14.62 -19.06
CA LYS A 251 -8.72 16.07 -18.75
C LYS A 251 -8.44 16.31 -17.27
N ASP A 252 -8.27 17.57 -16.90
CA ASP A 252 -8.05 18.02 -15.51
C ASP A 252 -6.94 17.28 -14.77
N THR A 253 -5.90 16.86 -15.52
CA THR A 253 -4.77 16.13 -14.93
C THR A 253 -4.07 16.94 -13.85
N LYS A 254 -3.95 16.37 -12.67
CA LYS A 254 -3.29 16.97 -11.52
C LYS A 254 -2.21 16.07 -10.96
N ILE A 255 -1.08 16.69 -10.58
CA ILE A 255 0.00 16.07 -9.83
C ILE A 255 -0.09 16.59 -8.39
N VAL A 256 -0.05 15.70 -7.42
CA VAL A 256 -0.21 16.02 -5.99
C VAL A 256 1.01 15.51 -5.23
N ASN A 257 1.53 16.36 -4.36
CA ASN A 257 2.65 16.03 -3.50
C ASN A 257 2.19 15.24 -2.27
N ASP A 258 3.06 14.36 -1.78
CA ASP A 258 2.91 13.73 -0.47
C ASP A 258 3.31 14.71 0.66
N GLN A 259 3.26 14.24 1.91
CA GLN A 259 3.62 15.00 3.11
C GLN A 259 5.11 15.40 3.18
N TYR A 260 5.95 14.86 2.30
CA TYR A 260 7.36 15.18 2.16
C TYR A 260 7.66 16.07 0.95
N GLU A 261 6.62 16.68 0.37
CA GLU A 261 6.69 17.56 -0.81
C GLU A 261 7.20 16.87 -2.08
N LYS A 262 7.09 15.52 -2.17
CA LYS A 262 7.41 14.75 -3.37
C LYS A 262 6.16 14.55 -4.23
N GLU A 263 6.28 14.77 -5.54
CA GLU A 263 5.24 14.44 -6.51
C GLU A 263 4.94 12.93 -6.42
N ARG A 264 3.81 12.55 -5.81
CA ARG A 264 3.51 11.16 -5.46
C ARG A 264 2.21 10.64 -6.06
N PHE A 265 1.29 11.51 -6.41
CA PHE A 265 0.00 11.09 -6.95
C PHE A 265 -0.29 11.84 -8.24
N VAL A 266 -0.85 11.12 -9.20
CA VAL A 266 -1.36 11.70 -10.46
C VAL A 266 -2.80 11.23 -10.62
N TRP A 267 -3.72 12.18 -10.86
CA TRP A 267 -5.09 11.84 -11.16
C TRP A 267 -5.65 12.71 -12.28
N ALA A 268 -6.67 12.19 -12.97
CA ALA A 268 -7.32 12.88 -14.07
C ALA A 268 -8.76 12.41 -14.23
N ARG A 269 -9.54 13.12 -15.07
CA ARG A 269 -10.91 12.74 -15.43
C ARG A 269 -10.98 12.27 -16.88
N LYS A 270 -11.84 11.27 -17.13
CA LYS A 270 -12.31 10.94 -18.46
C LYS A 270 -13.47 11.88 -18.77
N ILE A 271 -13.39 12.63 -19.87
CA ILE A 271 -14.47 13.47 -20.38
C ILE A 271 -14.71 13.03 -21.82
N GLN A 272 -15.93 12.59 -22.13
CA GLN A 272 -16.33 12.33 -23.52
C GLN A 272 -16.59 13.67 -24.19
N ASP A 273 -15.95 13.88 -25.37
CA ASP A 273 -16.17 15.08 -26.20
C ASP A 273 -17.55 15.06 -26.86
#